data_a11045adc75e921caff4543f7bfd0e61
#
_entry.id   a11045adc75e921caff4543f7bfd0e61
#
_cell.length_a   1.000
_cell.length_b   1.000
_cell.length_c   1.000
_cell.angle_alpha   90.00
_cell.angle_beta   90.00
_cell.angle_gamma   90.00
#
_symmetry.space_group_name_H-M   'P 1'
#
loop_
_entity.id
_entity.type
_entity.pdbx_description
1 polymer ?
#
loop_
_entity_poly.entity_id
_entity_poly.type
_entity_poly.pdbx_seq_one_letter_code
_entity_poly.pdbx_strand_id
1 'polypeptide(L)'
;MEYNGVSIADITVNFRLTKLTDNLSNFYTNIDIAEGTTPELVSLQVYGTTDYWWLVLLANDVIDPFYDWLMRESEVEAYANKLYDNVNDIHHWEDVEWEIHKNDKKRRISLIRAGDIPRVEEELKMYVDQRQKNNR
;
A
#
# COMPACT_ATOMS: atom_id res chain seq x y z
N MET A 1 -4.97 5.22 -12.35
CA MET A 1 -4.36 5.99 -11.25
C MET A 1 -3.05 6.62 -11.71
N GLU A 2 -3.03 7.91 -11.82
CA GLU A 2 -1.86 8.64 -12.31
C GLU A 2 -1.49 9.80 -11.40
N TYR A 3 -0.19 10.04 -11.27
CA TYR A 3 0.38 11.20 -10.61
C TYR A 3 1.34 11.89 -11.60
N ASN A 4 1.05 13.12 -11.98
CA ASN A 4 1.81 13.89 -12.98
C ASN A 4 2.09 13.12 -14.28
N GLY A 5 1.10 12.36 -14.75
CA GLY A 5 1.18 11.60 -15.99
C GLY A 5 1.90 10.26 -15.90
N VAL A 6 2.26 9.82 -14.68
CA VAL A 6 2.90 8.52 -14.44
C VAL A 6 1.97 7.65 -13.62
N SER A 7 1.81 6.39 -14.03
CA SER A 7 1.00 5.43 -13.28
C SER A 7 1.52 5.24 -11.86
N ILE A 8 0.63 5.23 -10.88
CA ILE A 8 1.00 4.97 -9.48
C ILE A 8 1.64 3.58 -9.33
N ALA A 9 1.16 2.59 -10.07
CA ALA A 9 1.77 1.26 -10.08
C ALA A 9 3.23 1.31 -10.53
N ASP A 10 3.53 2.07 -11.59
CA ASP A 10 4.89 2.25 -12.06
C ASP A 10 5.77 2.96 -11.03
N ILE A 11 5.24 3.96 -10.37
CA ILE A 11 5.95 4.68 -9.30
C ILE A 11 6.24 3.72 -8.14
N THR A 12 5.25 2.95 -7.71
CA THR A 12 5.38 2.01 -6.58
C THR A 12 6.40 0.92 -6.87
N VAL A 13 6.43 0.39 -8.09
CA VAL A 13 7.37 -0.66 -8.49
C VAL A 13 8.80 -0.14 -8.60
N ASN A 14 8.99 1.05 -9.17
CA ASN A 14 10.30 1.58 -9.51
C ASN A 14 10.86 2.56 -8.48
N PHE A 15 9.99 3.19 -7.72
CA PHE A 15 10.34 4.14 -6.67
C PHE A 15 10.00 3.54 -5.31
N ARG A 16 11.03 3.16 -4.58
CA ARG A 16 10.85 2.70 -3.21
C ARG A 16 11.27 3.81 -2.25
N LEU A 17 10.43 4.09 -1.28
CA LEU A 17 10.74 5.08 -0.24
C LEU A 17 12.00 4.74 0.55
N THR A 18 12.42 3.48 0.54
CA THR A 18 13.70 3.05 1.10
C THR A 18 14.90 3.75 0.47
N LYS A 19 14.77 4.26 -0.76
CA LYS A 19 15.81 5.06 -1.41
C LYS A 19 15.81 6.52 -0.96
N LEU A 20 14.74 6.97 -0.33
CA LEU A 20 14.60 8.37 0.05
C LEU A 20 15.54 8.76 1.18
N THR A 21 15.82 7.85 2.10
CA THR A 21 16.67 8.20 3.24
C THR A 21 17.25 6.98 3.94
N ASP A 22 18.49 7.10 4.36
CA ASP A 22 19.08 6.21 5.34
C ASP A 22 18.50 6.42 6.75
N ASN A 23 17.58 7.39 6.92
CA ASN A 23 16.97 7.79 8.19
C ASN A 23 15.44 7.62 8.20
N LEU A 24 14.97 6.52 7.65
CA LEU A 24 13.53 6.25 7.49
C LEU A 24 12.73 6.25 8.79
N SER A 25 13.35 5.86 9.90
CA SER A 25 12.68 5.78 11.20
C SER A 25 12.10 7.11 11.67
N ASN A 26 12.62 8.23 11.18
CA ASN A 26 12.15 9.56 11.56
C ASN A 26 10.96 10.06 10.74
N PHE A 27 10.65 9.39 9.61
CA PHE A 27 9.59 9.81 8.70
C PHE A 27 8.27 9.07 8.92
N TYR A 28 8.32 7.89 9.53
CA TYR A 28 7.16 7.03 9.64
C TYR A 28 6.52 7.07 11.01
N THR A 29 5.19 7.02 10.99
CA THR A 29 4.34 6.70 12.15
C THR A 29 3.55 5.45 11.78
N ASN A 30 3.38 4.53 12.72
CA ASN A 30 2.61 3.32 12.50
C ASN A 30 1.23 3.44 13.15
N ILE A 31 0.21 3.00 12.45
CA ILE A 31 -1.15 2.88 12.98
C ILE A 31 -1.74 1.53 12.58
N ASP A 32 -2.74 1.10 13.33
CA ASP A 32 -3.55 -0.06 12.98
C ASP A 32 -4.86 0.42 12.35
N ILE A 33 -5.25 -0.19 11.24
CA ILE A 33 -6.48 0.13 10.55
C ILE A 33 -7.53 -0.95 10.78
N ALA A 34 -8.80 -0.56 10.73
CA ALA A 34 -9.93 -1.47 10.82
C ALA A 34 -10.26 -2.05 9.45
N GLU A 35 -10.88 -3.22 9.45
CA GLU A 35 -11.47 -3.82 8.25
C GLU A 35 -12.38 -2.84 7.53
N GLY A 36 -12.26 -2.80 6.21
CA GLY A 36 -13.04 -1.87 5.38
C GLY A 36 -12.46 -0.47 5.26
N THR A 37 -11.36 -0.17 5.94
CA THR A 37 -10.67 1.10 5.80
C THR A 37 -9.95 1.16 4.46
N THR A 38 -10.25 2.18 3.66
CA THR A 38 -9.60 2.40 2.36
C THR A 38 -8.40 3.35 2.51
N PRO A 39 -7.46 3.35 1.55
CA PRO A 39 -6.36 4.32 1.55
C PRO A 39 -6.85 5.78 1.57
N GLU A 40 -7.95 6.07 0.87
CA GLU A 40 -8.57 7.38 0.85
C GLU A 40 -9.08 7.80 2.23
N LEU A 41 -9.69 6.86 2.97
CA LEU A 41 -10.15 7.12 4.34
C LEU A 41 -8.98 7.35 5.29
N VAL A 42 -7.90 6.61 5.14
CA VAL A 42 -6.68 6.83 5.92
C VAL A 42 -6.13 8.23 5.67
N SER A 43 -6.03 8.61 4.40
CA SER A 43 -5.58 9.94 4.00
C SER A 43 -6.45 11.03 4.64
N LEU A 44 -7.77 10.87 4.58
CA LEU A 44 -8.71 11.83 5.17
C LEU A 44 -8.54 11.95 6.69
N GLN A 45 -8.39 10.83 7.38
CA GLN A 45 -8.24 10.80 8.84
C GLN A 45 -6.91 11.40 9.32
N VAL A 46 -5.84 11.13 8.60
CA VAL A 46 -4.48 11.50 9.01
C VAL A 46 -4.07 12.87 8.47
N TYR A 47 -4.41 13.17 7.22
CA TYR A 47 -3.97 14.37 6.52
C TYR A 47 -5.09 15.41 6.32
N GLY A 48 -6.33 15.06 6.66
CA GLY A 48 -7.48 15.95 6.50
C GLY A 48 -8.00 16.06 5.08
N THR A 49 -7.47 15.32 4.13
CA THR A 49 -7.88 15.28 2.73
C THR A 49 -7.67 13.89 2.14
N THR A 50 -8.47 13.52 1.17
CA THR A 50 -8.32 12.25 0.45
C THR A 50 -7.20 12.29 -0.60
N ASP A 51 -6.62 13.44 -0.87
CA ASP A 51 -5.66 13.66 -1.96
C ASP A 51 -4.34 12.91 -1.81
N TYR A 52 -4.00 12.44 -0.61
CA TYR A 52 -2.75 11.71 -0.33
C TYR A 52 -2.93 10.19 -0.25
N TRP A 53 -4.02 9.65 -0.79
CA TRP A 53 -4.25 8.20 -0.83
C TRP A 53 -3.08 7.43 -1.46
N TRP A 54 -2.49 7.99 -2.52
CA TRP A 54 -1.34 7.42 -3.21
C TRP A 54 -0.10 7.35 -2.31
N LEU A 55 0.06 8.34 -1.42
CA LEU A 55 1.17 8.37 -0.47
C LEU A 55 1.04 7.26 0.57
N VAL A 56 -0.18 6.96 1.00
CA VAL A 56 -0.46 5.84 1.91
C VAL A 56 -0.06 4.51 1.26
N LEU A 57 -0.40 4.31 0.00
CA LEU A 57 -0.01 3.12 -0.74
C LEU A 57 1.51 3.03 -0.93
N LEU A 58 2.14 4.13 -1.29
CA LEU A 58 3.58 4.20 -1.51
C LEU A 58 4.37 3.90 -0.22
N ALA A 59 3.93 4.44 0.91
CA ALA A 59 4.57 4.24 2.21
C ALA A 59 4.52 2.78 2.69
N ASN A 60 3.61 1.98 2.15
CA ASN A 60 3.41 0.59 2.53
C ASN A 60 3.79 -0.41 1.43
N ASP A 61 4.51 0.04 0.40
CA ASP A 61 4.93 -0.79 -0.74
C ASP A 61 3.77 -1.55 -1.39
N VAL A 62 2.59 -0.94 -1.45
CA VAL A 62 1.42 -1.55 -2.06
C VAL A 62 1.53 -1.45 -3.59
N ILE A 63 1.71 -2.60 -4.22
CA ILE A 63 1.80 -2.72 -5.69
C ILE A 63 0.43 -3.03 -6.27
N ASP A 64 -0.27 -4.00 -5.67
CA ASP A 64 -1.64 -4.36 -6.02
C ASP A 64 -2.59 -3.86 -4.93
N PRO A 65 -3.37 -2.79 -5.19
CA PRO A 65 -4.26 -2.23 -4.18
C PRO A 65 -5.34 -3.19 -3.68
N PHE A 66 -5.66 -4.22 -4.46
CA PHE A 66 -6.67 -5.21 -4.08
C PHE A 66 -6.11 -6.29 -3.14
N TYR A 67 -4.90 -6.73 -3.39
CA TYR A 67 -4.29 -7.84 -2.63
C TYR A 67 -3.38 -7.38 -1.51
N ASP A 68 -2.57 -6.34 -1.74
CA ASP A 68 -1.55 -5.88 -0.78
C ASP A 68 -2.13 -4.99 0.32
N TRP A 69 -3.36 -4.52 0.17
CA TRP A 69 -4.08 -3.78 1.19
C TRP A 69 -4.94 -4.71 2.05
N LEU A 70 -5.26 -4.29 3.27
CA LEU A 70 -6.11 -5.08 4.17
C LEU A 70 -7.48 -5.34 3.53
N MET A 71 -7.79 -6.61 3.33
CA MET A 71 -9.08 -7.07 2.81
C MET A 71 -10.03 -7.36 3.97
N ARG A 72 -11.32 -7.34 3.71
CA ARG A 72 -12.31 -7.87 4.64
C ARG A 72 -12.15 -9.38 4.77
N GLU A 73 -12.38 -9.93 5.95
CA GLU A 73 -12.23 -11.37 6.19
C GLU A 73 -13.06 -12.21 5.21
N SER A 74 -14.30 -11.76 4.92
CA SER A 74 -15.16 -12.43 3.93
C SER A 74 -14.55 -12.44 2.51
N GLU A 75 -13.86 -11.37 2.14
CA GLU A 75 -13.18 -11.28 0.85
C GLU A 75 -11.95 -12.19 0.81
N VAL A 76 -11.20 -12.28 1.90
CA VAL A 76 -10.05 -13.19 2.03
C VAL A 76 -10.51 -14.64 1.92
N GLU A 77 -11.58 -15.00 2.60
CA GLU A 77 -12.16 -16.34 2.54
C GLU A 77 -12.58 -16.69 1.11
N ALA A 78 -13.27 -15.77 0.43
CA ALA A 78 -13.67 -15.97 -0.97
C ALA A 78 -12.46 -16.12 -1.89
N TYR A 79 -11.43 -15.31 -1.70
CA TYR A 79 -10.18 -15.39 -2.45
C TYR A 79 -9.45 -16.71 -2.20
N ALA A 80 -9.32 -17.11 -0.94
CA ALA A 80 -8.64 -18.35 -0.55
C ALA A 80 -9.39 -19.58 -1.07
N ASN A 81 -10.71 -19.59 -0.97
CA ASN A 81 -11.53 -20.68 -1.51
C ASN A 81 -11.39 -20.82 -3.03
N LYS A 82 -11.24 -19.71 -3.72
CA LYS A 82 -11.01 -19.70 -5.17
C LYS A 82 -9.60 -20.16 -5.54
N LEU A 83 -8.61 -19.77 -4.74
CA LEU A 83 -7.21 -20.13 -4.96
C LEU A 83 -6.96 -21.61 -4.63
N TYR A 84 -7.59 -22.12 -3.57
CA TYR A 84 -7.51 -23.48 -3.08
C TYR A 84 -8.85 -24.16 -3.29
N ASP A 85 -9.23 -24.44 -4.54
CA ASP A 85 -10.59 -24.83 -4.90
C ASP A 85 -10.96 -26.28 -4.51
N ASN A 86 -10.04 -27.06 -3.97
CA ASN A 86 -10.32 -28.40 -3.49
C ASN A 86 -10.83 -28.42 -2.05
N VAL A 87 -12.11 -28.11 -1.87
CA VAL A 87 -12.78 -28.08 -0.56
C VAL A 87 -12.78 -29.43 0.19
N ASN A 88 -12.50 -30.54 -0.51
CA ASN A 88 -12.40 -31.86 0.08
C ASN A 88 -10.99 -32.21 0.54
N ASP A 89 -10.02 -31.34 0.30
CA ASP A 89 -8.65 -31.52 0.76
C ASP A 89 -8.59 -31.28 2.27
N ILE A 90 -7.93 -32.17 2.99
CA ILE A 90 -7.73 -32.09 4.43
C ILE A 90 -7.00 -30.79 4.82
N HIS A 91 -6.17 -30.23 3.94
CA HIS A 91 -5.41 -29.01 4.18
C HIS A 91 -6.13 -27.73 3.74
N HIS A 92 -7.32 -27.85 3.15
CA HIS A 92 -8.06 -26.68 2.64
C HIS A 92 -8.28 -25.61 3.71
N TRP A 93 -8.72 -25.98 4.90
CA TRP A 93 -9.00 -25.05 5.98
C TRP A 93 -7.73 -24.44 6.58
N GLU A 94 -6.63 -25.17 6.62
CA GLU A 94 -5.34 -24.64 7.03
C GLU A 94 -4.84 -23.58 6.05
N ASP A 95 -5.03 -23.80 4.75
CA ASP A 95 -4.67 -22.86 3.71
C ASP A 95 -5.51 -21.57 3.78
N VAL A 96 -6.81 -21.70 4.04
CA VAL A 96 -7.70 -20.55 4.23
C VAL A 96 -7.30 -19.77 5.47
N GLU A 97 -7.05 -20.43 6.60
CA GLU A 97 -6.58 -19.77 7.82
C GLU A 97 -5.23 -19.06 7.63
N TRP A 98 -4.35 -19.64 6.85
CA TRP A 98 -3.08 -19.03 6.49
C TRP A 98 -3.28 -17.71 5.74
N GLU A 99 -4.17 -17.68 4.75
CA GLU A 99 -4.47 -16.45 4.00
C GLU A 99 -5.12 -15.39 4.89
N ILE A 100 -6.03 -15.76 5.78
CA ILE A 100 -6.64 -14.86 6.76
C ILE A 100 -5.56 -14.26 7.66
N HIS A 101 -4.62 -15.08 8.13
CA HIS A 101 -3.55 -14.63 9.01
C HIS A 101 -2.58 -13.69 8.29
N LYS A 102 -2.24 -13.99 7.03
CA LYS A 102 -1.43 -13.10 6.19
C LYS A 102 -2.11 -11.74 5.99
N ASN A 103 -3.41 -11.76 5.73
CA ASN A 103 -4.19 -10.53 5.57
C ASN A 103 -4.19 -9.69 6.85
N ASP A 104 -4.32 -10.34 8.01
CA ASP A 104 -4.39 -9.65 9.30
C ASP A 104 -3.12 -8.85 9.62
N LYS A 105 -1.98 -9.29 9.11
CA LYS A 105 -0.71 -8.56 9.24
C LYS A 105 -0.70 -7.23 8.49
N LYS A 106 -1.57 -7.07 7.49
CA LYS A 106 -1.72 -5.82 6.72
C LYS A 106 -2.44 -4.72 7.51
N ARG A 107 -2.99 -5.05 8.66
CA ARG A 107 -3.71 -4.10 9.53
C ARG A 107 -2.79 -2.99 10.04
N ARG A 108 -1.53 -3.32 10.32
CA ARG A 108 -0.56 -2.33 10.76
C ARG A 108 0.12 -1.68 9.57
N ILE A 109 -0.13 -0.40 9.39
CA ILE A 109 0.42 0.38 8.28
C ILE A 109 1.38 1.45 8.76
N SER A 110 2.28 1.84 7.87
CA SER A 110 3.20 2.95 8.07
C SER A 110 2.66 4.19 7.36
N LEU A 111 2.81 5.33 8.02
CA LEU A 111 2.38 6.63 7.48
C LEU A 111 3.53 7.60 7.49
N ILE A 112 3.63 8.40 6.44
CA ILE A 112 4.53 9.53 6.38
C ILE A 112 3.91 10.68 7.17
N ARG A 113 4.69 11.32 8.01
CA ARG A 113 4.22 12.47 8.80
C ARG A 113 3.85 13.62 7.90
N ALA A 114 2.79 14.34 8.24
CA ALA A 114 2.30 15.46 7.44
C ALA A 114 3.38 16.51 7.15
N GLY A 115 4.26 16.78 8.10
CA GLY A 115 5.36 17.74 7.92
C GLY A 115 6.41 17.31 6.90
N ASP A 116 6.48 16.04 6.58
CA ASP A 116 7.46 15.49 5.64
C ASP A 116 6.90 15.29 4.22
N ILE A 117 5.61 15.54 4.03
CA ILE A 117 4.95 15.40 2.72
C ILE A 117 5.62 16.28 1.65
N PRO A 118 5.92 17.56 1.87
CA PRO A 118 6.56 18.39 0.84
C PRO A 118 7.88 17.83 0.37
N ARG A 119 8.67 17.22 1.26
CA ARG A 119 9.95 16.60 0.91
C ARG A 119 9.75 15.37 0.04
N VAL A 120 8.76 14.53 0.36
CA VAL A 120 8.43 13.35 -0.44
C VAL A 120 7.94 13.76 -1.83
N GLU A 121 7.10 14.78 -1.92
CA GLU A 121 6.60 15.32 -3.19
C GLU A 121 7.75 15.84 -4.06
N GLU A 122 8.71 16.54 -3.46
CA GLU A 122 9.87 17.05 -4.17
C GLU A 122 10.73 15.92 -4.74
N GLU A 123 11.03 14.90 -3.93
CA GLU A 123 11.80 13.73 -4.37
C GLU A 123 11.07 12.95 -5.48
N LEU A 124 9.76 12.78 -5.33
CA LEU A 124 8.94 12.11 -6.33
C LEU A 124 8.92 12.87 -7.65
N LYS A 125 8.81 14.19 -7.58
CA LYS A 125 8.87 15.06 -8.76
C LYS A 125 10.19 14.92 -9.48
N MET A 126 11.30 14.94 -8.76
CA MET A 126 12.65 14.73 -9.34
C MET A 126 12.74 13.37 -10.02
N TYR A 127 12.22 12.34 -9.42
CA TYR A 127 12.20 10.98 -9.98
C TYR A 127 11.39 10.93 -11.29
N VAL A 128 10.21 11.52 -11.31
CA VAL A 128 9.34 11.58 -12.49
C VAL A 128 10.03 12.36 -13.62
N ASP A 129 10.65 13.49 -13.31
CA ASP A 129 11.38 14.32 -14.29
C ASP A 129 12.57 13.56 -14.91
N GLN A 130 13.33 12.83 -14.10
CA GLN A 130 14.42 11.99 -14.59
C GLN A 130 13.92 10.88 -15.52
N ARG A 131 12.82 10.23 -15.16
CA ARG A 131 12.22 9.17 -15.95
C ARG A 131 11.73 9.68 -17.30
N GLN A 132 11.12 10.85 -17.33
CA GLN A 132 10.68 11.49 -18.57
C GLN A 132 11.85 11.85 -19.49
N LYS A 133 12.95 12.31 -18.92
CA LYS A 133 14.18 12.59 -19.68
C LYS A 133 14.79 11.33 -20.30
N ASN A 134 14.77 10.22 -19.57
CA ASN A 134 15.32 8.95 -20.05
C ASN A 134 14.47 8.29 -21.14
N ASN A 135 13.21 8.68 -21.27
CA ASN A 135 12.27 8.15 -22.26
C ASN A 135 12.18 9.01 -23.54
N ARG A 136 13.02 10.04 -23.67
CA ARG A 136 13.08 10.90 -24.85
C ARG A 136 14.11 10.43 -25.85
#